data_f690e50ea3249775db12e2adfd92d941
#
_entry.id   f690e50ea3249775db12e2adfd92d941
#
_cell.length_a   1.000
_cell.length_b   1.000
_cell.length_c   1.000
_cell.angle_alpha   90.00
_cell.angle_beta   90.00
_cell.angle_gamma   90.00
#
_symmetry.space_group_name_H-M   'P 1'
#
loop_
_entity.id
_entity.type
_entity.pdbx_description
1 polymer ?
#
loop_
_entity_poly.entity_id
_entity_poly.type
_entity_poly.pdbx_seq_one_letter_code
_entity_poly.pdbx_strand_id
1 'polypeptide(L)'
;MKSSFLTDANTVERFLRTQRFRHKETRRIYGHILRAFQHFVSKHSSGELLSISILQQWLRDRRQKWPLHMVCHRARLVERLLEWSQAQEVISTNPFVELHCHYGSRTTPIVRALVSNDVGPALQKLCPLPRFGSFLGKLMEKHVALMRSLGYRYDVNEGMLLRFDRFLQSHTELARQPLNKLIEVWSESRPSPLHLCEARKVGRLISKAMHRLDPNVATLSVGVDVYQRACQQNRRAYVYSDREIQRLLQTALSIPSPKAPLRPVSLYTMLVLAYCAGLRIKEIISLTLGDVHLQDEAIEIRETKFFKHRRLPLAPGVMLALKHYLAMRQQAGAPISPESGLYRNEQRGQRYSLGWVRILLLNVLRRAGLKPARGRVGPRIHDLRHTMVAHRMRDWYKEGSNPQSRLPDLATYLGHKDINSTLVYLNSTPELLQQASERFRQKSGKVLRVAGDRP
;
A
#
# COMPACT_ATOMS: atom_id res chain seq x y z
N MET A 1 -44.96 -10.09 14.97
CA MET A 1 -44.76 -8.67 15.30
C MET A 1 -43.40 -8.22 14.84
N LYS A 2 -43.21 -7.97 13.54
CA LYS A 2 -41.94 -7.43 12.96
C LYS A 2 -42.31 -6.34 11.96
N SER A 3 -42.97 -5.33 12.47
CA SER A 3 -43.30 -4.15 11.66
C SER A 3 -42.64 -2.98 12.33
N SER A 4 -41.43 -2.58 11.94
CA SER A 4 -41.06 -1.31 12.53
C SER A 4 -39.98 -0.48 11.84
N PHE A 5 -39.19 -1.01 10.92
CA PHE A 5 -38.24 -0.12 10.21
C PHE A 5 -38.96 0.99 9.45
N LEU A 6 -40.12 0.66 8.86
CA LEU A 6 -40.88 1.58 8.00
C LEU A 6 -41.73 2.59 8.80
N THR A 7 -42.14 2.23 10.00
CA THR A 7 -43.08 3.03 10.83
C THR A 7 -42.47 3.63 12.09
N ASP A 8 -41.34 3.08 12.56
CA ASP A 8 -40.66 3.61 13.76
C ASP A 8 -39.75 4.78 13.45
N ALA A 9 -40.25 6.00 13.66
CA ALA A 9 -39.49 7.24 13.55
C ALA A 9 -38.22 7.25 14.44
N ASN A 10 -38.18 6.40 15.48
CA ASN A 10 -37.05 6.32 16.40
C ASN A 10 -35.84 5.54 15.83
N THR A 11 -36.04 4.70 14.83
CA THR A 11 -34.94 3.91 14.23
C THR A 11 -33.80 4.79 13.74
N VAL A 12 -34.10 5.87 13.01
CA VAL A 12 -33.10 6.81 12.53
C VAL A 12 -32.37 7.52 13.69
N GLU A 13 -33.12 7.94 14.73
CA GLU A 13 -32.50 8.59 15.90
C GLU A 13 -31.61 7.64 16.71
N ARG A 14 -32.03 6.38 16.88
CA ARG A 14 -31.22 5.33 17.52
C ARG A 14 -29.92 5.12 16.76
N PHE A 15 -29.96 4.99 15.44
CA PHE A 15 -28.78 4.92 14.60
C PHE A 15 -27.88 6.16 14.74
N LEU A 16 -28.45 7.37 14.68
CA LEU A 16 -27.69 8.60 14.79
C LEU A 16 -27.00 8.78 16.15
N ARG A 17 -27.55 8.19 17.23
CA ARG A 17 -26.89 8.15 18.56
C ARG A 17 -25.63 7.29 18.57
N THR A 18 -25.59 6.23 17.77
CA THR A 18 -24.38 5.37 17.66
C THR A 18 -23.24 6.02 16.87
N GLN A 19 -23.54 7.10 16.13
CA GLN A 19 -22.58 7.77 15.27
C GLN A 19 -21.89 8.94 15.98
N ARG A 20 -20.58 9.09 15.77
CA ARG A 20 -19.81 10.26 16.28
C ARG A 20 -19.80 11.37 15.24
N PHE A 21 -20.48 12.48 15.52
CA PHE A 21 -20.51 13.67 14.68
C PHE A 21 -19.56 14.75 15.19
N ARG A 22 -18.85 15.42 14.28
CA ARG A 22 -18.03 16.61 14.62
C ARG A 22 -18.87 17.86 14.87
N HIS A 23 -19.97 18.00 14.10
CA HIS A 23 -20.84 19.17 14.11
C HIS A 23 -22.28 18.73 14.25
N LYS A 24 -23.08 19.46 15.03
CA LYS A 24 -24.53 19.23 15.20
C LYS A 24 -25.26 19.30 13.85
N GLU A 25 -24.81 20.22 12.98
CA GLU A 25 -25.39 20.38 11.64
C GLU A 25 -25.24 19.14 10.76
N THR A 26 -24.09 18.47 10.81
CA THR A 26 -23.89 17.20 10.08
C THR A 26 -24.89 16.12 10.54
N ARG A 27 -25.13 16.03 11.86
CA ARG A 27 -26.13 15.11 12.41
C ARG A 27 -27.54 15.46 11.89
N ARG A 28 -27.91 16.75 11.85
CA ARG A 28 -29.20 17.22 11.36
C ARG A 28 -29.40 16.85 9.89
N ILE A 29 -28.40 17.13 9.03
CA ILE A 29 -28.42 16.81 7.60
C ILE A 29 -28.57 15.30 7.39
N TYR A 30 -27.80 14.46 8.12
CA TYR A 30 -27.89 13.02 8.01
C TYR A 30 -29.27 12.50 8.44
N GLY A 31 -29.80 13.03 9.54
CA GLY A 31 -31.14 12.70 9.99
C GLY A 31 -32.22 13.02 8.95
N HIS A 32 -32.10 14.18 8.30
CA HIS A 32 -33.02 14.54 7.22
C HIS A 32 -32.95 13.58 6.03
N ILE A 33 -31.73 13.23 5.58
CA ILE A 33 -31.53 12.29 4.45
C ILE A 33 -32.12 10.90 4.78
N LEU A 34 -31.88 10.40 5.99
CA LEU A 34 -32.31 9.06 6.40
C LEU A 34 -33.83 9.00 6.62
N ARG A 35 -34.43 10.00 7.24
CA ARG A 35 -35.90 10.09 7.37
C ARG A 35 -36.57 10.22 6.01
N ALA A 36 -36.01 10.98 5.09
CA ALA A 36 -36.53 11.08 3.72
C ALA A 36 -36.43 9.74 2.95
N PHE A 37 -35.39 8.93 3.22
CA PHE A 37 -35.32 7.57 2.69
C PHE A 37 -36.38 6.66 3.32
N GLN A 38 -36.51 6.68 4.64
CA GLN A 38 -37.49 5.88 5.38
C GLN A 38 -38.95 6.21 4.90
N HIS A 39 -39.29 7.49 4.74
CA HIS A 39 -40.56 7.92 4.20
C HIS A 39 -40.76 7.46 2.76
N PHE A 40 -39.75 7.51 1.91
CA PHE A 40 -39.84 7.00 0.54
C PHE A 40 -40.16 5.50 0.55
N VAL A 41 -39.43 4.72 1.35
CA VAL A 41 -39.67 3.27 1.45
C VAL A 41 -41.09 2.96 1.96
N SER A 42 -41.55 3.66 3.01
CA SER A 42 -42.91 3.46 3.55
C SER A 42 -44.02 3.73 2.52
N LYS A 43 -43.80 4.67 1.58
CA LYS A 43 -44.74 5.01 0.53
C LYS A 43 -44.76 4.01 -0.64
N HIS A 44 -43.63 3.34 -0.92
CA HIS A 44 -43.46 2.50 -2.11
C HIS A 44 -43.35 1.00 -1.79
N SER A 45 -43.29 0.64 -0.51
CA SER A 45 -43.30 -0.77 -0.07
C SER A 45 -44.70 -1.18 0.32
N SER A 46 -45.23 -2.15 -0.38
CA SER A 46 -46.53 -2.78 -0.05
C SER A 46 -46.39 -3.96 0.92
N GLY A 47 -45.23 -4.13 1.54
CA GLY A 47 -44.91 -5.23 2.46
C GLY A 47 -43.63 -5.01 3.25
N GLU A 48 -43.26 -5.97 4.08
CA GLU A 48 -42.15 -5.90 5.05
C GLU A 48 -40.71 -5.93 4.45
N LEU A 49 -40.55 -6.17 3.15
CA LEU A 49 -39.25 -6.42 2.51
C LEU A 49 -38.76 -5.22 1.71
N LEU A 50 -37.61 -4.70 2.12
CA LEU A 50 -36.86 -3.71 1.35
C LEU A 50 -36.11 -4.40 0.20
N SER A 51 -36.63 -4.21 -1.05
CA SER A 51 -36.11 -4.84 -2.27
C SER A 51 -35.08 -3.96 -3.00
N ILE A 52 -34.27 -4.59 -3.87
CA ILE A 52 -33.36 -3.88 -4.79
C ILE A 52 -34.13 -2.92 -5.70
N SER A 53 -35.34 -3.26 -6.13
CA SER A 53 -36.16 -2.41 -6.98
C SER A 53 -36.56 -1.09 -6.30
N ILE A 54 -36.96 -1.14 -5.03
CA ILE A 54 -37.30 0.06 -4.24
C ILE A 54 -36.02 0.92 -4.03
N LEU A 55 -34.88 0.31 -3.71
CA LEU A 55 -33.61 1.02 -3.59
C LEU A 55 -33.25 1.69 -4.92
N GLN A 56 -33.39 0.99 -6.05
CA GLN A 56 -33.08 1.53 -7.37
C GLN A 56 -34.01 2.70 -7.72
N GLN A 57 -35.33 2.58 -7.46
CA GLN A 57 -36.29 3.65 -7.68
C GLN A 57 -35.96 4.90 -6.87
N TRP A 58 -35.59 4.73 -5.58
CA TRP A 58 -35.15 5.83 -4.74
C TRP A 58 -33.87 6.51 -5.28
N LEU A 59 -32.89 5.73 -5.73
CA LEU A 59 -31.65 6.25 -6.30
C LEU A 59 -31.90 7.04 -7.59
N ARG A 60 -32.79 6.57 -8.45
CA ARG A 60 -33.18 7.26 -9.69
C ARG A 60 -33.92 8.57 -9.42
N ASP A 61 -34.89 8.57 -8.49
CA ASP A 61 -35.55 9.81 -8.05
C ASP A 61 -34.55 10.84 -7.52
N ARG A 62 -33.59 10.39 -6.71
CA ARG A 62 -32.54 11.29 -6.20
C ARG A 62 -31.60 11.75 -7.32
N ARG A 63 -31.35 10.92 -8.34
CA ARG A 63 -30.48 11.29 -9.48
C ARG A 63 -31.07 12.41 -10.33
N GLN A 64 -32.37 12.49 -10.45
CA GLN A 64 -33.01 13.61 -11.13
C GLN A 64 -32.79 14.96 -10.41
N LYS A 65 -32.68 14.94 -9.08
CA LYS A 65 -32.58 16.16 -8.25
C LYS A 65 -31.15 16.52 -7.87
N TRP A 66 -30.19 15.56 -7.93
CA TRP A 66 -28.86 15.72 -7.37
C TRP A 66 -27.75 15.21 -8.28
N PRO A 67 -26.58 15.86 -8.26
CA PRO A 67 -25.39 15.35 -8.93
C PRO A 67 -25.01 13.95 -8.45
N LEU A 68 -24.46 13.11 -9.34
CA LEU A 68 -24.15 11.71 -9.07
C LEU A 68 -23.30 11.47 -7.81
N HIS A 69 -22.30 12.31 -7.55
CA HIS A 69 -21.46 12.18 -6.37
C HIS A 69 -22.24 12.35 -5.06
N MET A 70 -23.26 13.20 -5.05
CA MET A 70 -24.14 13.38 -3.90
C MET A 70 -25.09 12.20 -3.71
N VAL A 71 -25.61 11.62 -4.82
CA VAL A 71 -26.40 10.39 -4.77
C VAL A 71 -25.57 9.25 -4.19
N CYS A 72 -24.33 9.06 -4.65
CA CYS A 72 -23.41 8.05 -4.11
C CYS A 72 -23.09 8.28 -2.62
N HIS A 73 -22.98 9.53 -2.19
CA HIS A 73 -22.74 9.84 -0.77
C HIS A 73 -23.95 9.47 0.09
N ARG A 74 -25.16 9.81 -0.35
CA ARG A 74 -26.42 9.48 0.33
C ARG A 74 -26.68 7.99 0.37
N ALA A 75 -26.41 7.29 -0.73
CA ALA A 75 -26.51 5.82 -0.80
C ALA A 75 -25.63 5.14 0.26
N ARG A 76 -24.38 5.57 0.42
CA ARG A 76 -23.47 5.06 1.47
C ARG A 76 -23.96 5.36 2.90
N LEU A 77 -24.69 6.46 3.08
CA LEU A 77 -25.29 6.76 4.38
C LEU A 77 -26.48 5.85 4.67
N VAL A 78 -27.32 5.62 3.67
CA VAL A 78 -28.43 4.66 3.74
C VAL A 78 -27.93 3.24 3.96
N GLU A 79 -26.91 2.80 3.23
CA GLU A 79 -26.24 1.51 3.43
C GLU A 79 -25.86 1.29 4.88
N ARG A 80 -25.18 2.26 5.51
CA ARG A 80 -24.80 2.18 6.93
C ARG A 80 -25.99 2.10 7.88
N LEU A 81 -27.10 2.77 7.57
CA LEU A 81 -28.33 2.63 8.35
C LEU A 81 -28.88 1.21 8.21
N LEU A 82 -28.94 0.68 6.99
CA LEU A 82 -29.48 -0.66 6.74
C LEU A 82 -28.60 -1.77 7.34
N GLU A 83 -27.27 -1.65 7.26
CA GLU A 83 -26.32 -2.54 7.94
C GLU A 83 -26.54 -2.54 9.47
N TRP A 84 -26.67 -1.36 10.07
CA TRP A 84 -26.97 -1.24 11.48
C TRP A 84 -28.34 -1.81 11.82
N SER A 85 -29.37 -1.54 11.02
CA SER A 85 -30.72 -2.05 11.26
C SER A 85 -30.80 -3.57 11.14
N GLN A 86 -30.04 -4.17 10.23
CA GLN A 86 -29.93 -5.62 10.09
C GLN A 86 -29.19 -6.23 11.30
N ALA A 87 -28.10 -5.61 11.75
CA ALA A 87 -27.36 -6.04 12.93
C ALA A 87 -28.19 -5.91 14.26
N GLN A 88 -29.21 -5.05 14.26
CA GLN A 88 -30.16 -4.92 15.38
C GLN A 88 -31.44 -5.73 15.18
N GLU A 89 -31.49 -6.60 14.16
CA GLU A 89 -32.65 -7.42 13.79
C GLU A 89 -33.94 -6.61 13.50
N VAL A 90 -33.80 -5.32 13.19
CA VAL A 90 -34.92 -4.43 12.81
C VAL A 90 -35.44 -4.73 11.40
N ILE A 91 -34.54 -5.16 10.51
CA ILE A 91 -34.85 -5.63 9.16
C ILE A 91 -34.26 -7.02 8.93
N SER A 92 -34.97 -7.86 8.15
CA SER A 92 -34.49 -9.20 7.80
C SER A 92 -33.58 -9.21 6.57
N THR A 93 -33.80 -8.30 5.62
CA THR A 93 -33.08 -8.23 4.35
C THR A 93 -32.45 -6.86 4.13
N ASN A 94 -31.25 -6.84 3.56
CA ASN A 94 -30.56 -5.62 3.18
C ASN A 94 -30.14 -5.71 1.71
N PRO A 95 -30.74 -4.91 0.80
CA PRO A 95 -30.45 -4.98 -0.63
C PRO A 95 -28.98 -4.65 -0.97
N PHE A 96 -28.27 -3.88 -0.15
CA PHE A 96 -26.84 -3.66 -0.37
C PHE A 96 -26.00 -4.91 -0.11
N VAL A 97 -26.35 -5.75 0.86
CA VAL A 97 -25.65 -7.02 1.12
C VAL A 97 -25.80 -7.95 -0.09
N GLU A 98 -26.99 -8.08 -0.64
CA GLU A 98 -27.26 -8.86 -1.84
C GLU A 98 -26.47 -8.34 -3.05
N LEU A 99 -26.52 -7.02 -3.29
CA LEU A 99 -25.77 -6.37 -4.36
C LEU A 99 -24.24 -6.55 -4.18
N HIS A 100 -23.75 -6.50 -2.96
CA HIS A 100 -22.33 -6.72 -2.68
C HIS A 100 -21.89 -8.17 -2.89
N CYS A 101 -22.71 -9.13 -2.58
CA CYS A 101 -22.43 -10.54 -2.87
C CYS A 101 -22.27 -10.79 -4.39
N HIS A 102 -23.07 -10.14 -5.21
CA HIS A 102 -23.05 -10.36 -6.67
C HIS A 102 -22.03 -9.48 -7.41
N TYR A 103 -21.87 -8.21 -7.00
CA TYR A 103 -21.17 -7.19 -7.78
C TYR A 103 -19.93 -6.60 -7.10
N GLY A 104 -19.57 -7.13 -5.93
CA GLY A 104 -18.38 -6.70 -5.16
C GLY A 104 -18.63 -5.61 -4.14
N SER A 105 -17.71 -5.45 -3.20
CA SER A 105 -17.85 -4.71 -1.93
C SER A 105 -17.85 -3.17 -2.03
N ARG A 106 -17.99 -2.58 -3.21
CA ARG A 106 -17.95 -1.12 -3.39
C ARG A 106 -19.30 -0.56 -3.81
N THR A 107 -19.97 0.14 -2.91
CA THR A 107 -21.27 0.79 -3.15
C THR A 107 -21.27 1.77 -4.32
N THR A 108 -20.23 2.58 -4.48
CA THR A 108 -20.22 3.63 -5.52
C THR A 108 -20.34 3.10 -6.95
N PRO A 109 -19.62 2.06 -7.41
CA PRO A 109 -19.83 1.46 -8.73
C PRO A 109 -21.22 0.88 -8.90
N ILE A 110 -21.76 0.21 -7.88
CA ILE A 110 -23.11 -0.37 -7.89
C ILE A 110 -24.15 0.72 -8.07
N VAL A 111 -24.08 1.79 -7.27
CA VAL A 111 -25.01 2.94 -7.37
C VAL A 111 -24.94 3.58 -8.76
N ARG A 112 -23.75 3.72 -9.35
CA ARG A 112 -23.60 4.23 -10.72
C ARG A 112 -24.28 3.34 -11.74
N ALA A 113 -24.16 2.02 -11.60
CA ALA A 113 -24.82 1.06 -12.48
C ALA A 113 -26.35 1.11 -12.32
N LEU A 114 -26.86 1.15 -11.08
CA LEU A 114 -28.30 1.21 -10.80
C LEU A 114 -29.01 2.46 -11.33
N VAL A 115 -28.27 3.58 -11.46
CA VAL A 115 -28.83 4.84 -12.01
C VAL A 115 -28.45 5.09 -13.47
N SER A 116 -27.79 4.14 -14.14
CA SER A 116 -27.50 4.22 -15.58
C SER A 116 -28.74 3.94 -16.41
N ASN A 117 -28.71 4.30 -17.70
CA ASN A 117 -29.80 3.97 -18.65
C ASN A 117 -29.89 2.46 -18.87
N ASP A 118 -28.73 1.78 -18.98
CA ASP A 118 -28.61 0.34 -19.22
C ASP A 118 -28.13 -0.40 -17.95
N VAL A 119 -29.03 -0.61 -17.01
CA VAL A 119 -28.70 -1.15 -15.68
C VAL A 119 -28.16 -2.57 -15.74
N GLY A 120 -28.78 -3.47 -16.51
CA GLY A 120 -28.35 -4.86 -16.63
C GLY A 120 -26.89 -5.00 -17.09
N PRO A 121 -26.54 -4.49 -18.29
CA PRO A 121 -25.15 -4.48 -18.77
C PRO A 121 -24.18 -3.75 -17.85
N ALA A 122 -24.61 -2.66 -17.20
CA ALA A 122 -23.78 -1.90 -16.28
C ALA A 122 -23.45 -2.69 -15.00
N LEU A 123 -24.42 -3.42 -14.42
CA LEU A 123 -24.22 -4.31 -13.29
C LEU A 123 -23.39 -5.54 -13.67
N GLN A 124 -23.64 -6.14 -14.82
CA GLN A 124 -22.90 -7.30 -15.29
C GLN A 124 -21.39 -7.01 -15.45
N LYS A 125 -21.04 -5.80 -15.89
CA LYS A 125 -19.61 -5.33 -15.92
C LYS A 125 -18.97 -5.24 -14.54
N LEU A 126 -19.74 -5.24 -13.47
CA LEU A 126 -19.23 -5.22 -12.10
C LEU A 126 -19.00 -6.62 -11.52
N CYS A 127 -19.59 -7.67 -12.14
CA CYS A 127 -19.40 -9.05 -11.69
C CYS A 127 -17.90 -9.36 -11.64
N PRO A 128 -17.36 -9.78 -10.47
CA PRO A 128 -15.97 -10.15 -10.37
C PRO A 128 -15.69 -11.37 -11.25
N LEU A 129 -14.74 -11.24 -12.16
CA LEU A 129 -14.27 -12.38 -12.94
C LEU A 129 -13.73 -13.45 -12.00
N PRO A 130 -14.05 -14.75 -12.24
CA PRO A 130 -13.56 -15.84 -11.41
C PRO A 130 -12.02 -15.86 -11.41
N ARG A 131 -11.46 -16.25 -10.26
CA ARG A 131 -9.99 -16.41 -10.17
C ARG A 131 -9.60 -17.61 -11.01
N PHE A 132 -8.59 -17.42 -11.86
CA PHE A 132 -8.09 -18.44 -12.76
C PHE A 132 -9.19 -19.09 -13.62
N GLY A 133 -10.15 -18.25 -14.10
CA GLY A 133 -11.29 -18.70 -14.91
C GLY A 133 -11.00 -18.81 -16.41
N SER A 134 -9.80 -18.43 -16.89
CA SER A 134 -9.42 -18.54 -18.30
C SER A 134 -9.08 -19.98 -18.70
N PHE A 135 -8.92 -20.21 -20.00
CA PHE A 135 -8.49 -21.50 -20.55
C PHE A 135 -7.11 -21.97 -20.06
N LEU A 136 -6.23 -21.07 -19.59
CA LEU A 136 -4.98 -21.39 -18.88
C LEU A 136 -5.13 -21.34 -17.35
N GLY A 137 -6.31 -21.06 -16.84
CA GLY A 137 -6.55 -20.80 -15.43
C GLY A 137 -6.14 -21.96 -14.53
N LYS A 138 -6.59 -23.19 -14.85
CA LYS A 138 -6.23 -24.41 -14.09
C LYS A 138 -4.72 -24.66 -14.02
N LEU A 139 -3.98 -24.39 -15.11
CA LEU A 139 -2.52 -24.52 -15.14
C LEU A 139 -1.87 -23.49 -14.20
N MET A 140 -2.30 -22.25 -14.24
CA MET A 140 -1.78 -21.18 -13.39
C MET A 140 -2.09 -21.44 -11.91
N GLU A 141 -3.29 -21.89 -11.60
CA GLU A 141 -3.72 -22.23 -10.23
C GLU A 141 -2.88 -23.36 -9.64
N LYS A 142 -2.71 -24.46 -10.38
CA LYS A 142 -1.84 -25.59 -9.99
C LYS A 142 -0.39 -25.13 -9.79
N HIS A 143 0.11 -24.25 -10.65
CA HIS A 143 1.45 -23.69 -10.50
C HIS A 143 1.59 -22.85 -9.22
N VAL A 144 0.62 -22.01 -8.90
CA VAL A 144 0.61 -21.23 -7.65
C VAL A 144 0.57 -22.13 -6.43
N ALA A 145 -0.30 -23.17 -6.45
CA ALA A 145 -0.41 -24.13 -5.37
C ALA A 145 0.92 -24.88 -5.14
N LEU A 146 1.56 -25.35 -6.22
CA LEU A 146 2.88 -26.00 -6.15
C LEU A 146 3.94 -25.06 -5.55
N MET A 147 3.99 -23.80 -5.98
CA MET A 147 5.00 -22.88 -5.46
C MET A 147 4.77 -22.56 -3.98
N ARG A 148 3.53 -22.55 -3.53
CA ARG A 148 3.20 -22.38 -2.10
C ARG A 148 3.54 -23.60 -1.26
N SER A 149 3.30 -24.80 -1.76
CA SER A 149 3.71 -26.04 -1.08
C SER A 149 5.23 -26.16 -0.91
N LEU A 150 6.01 -25.54 -1.82
CA LEU A 150 7.46 -25.40 -1.71
C LEU A 150 7.91 -24.27 -0.76
N GLY A 151 7.00 -23.67 0.02
CA GLY A 151 7.29 -22.64 1.02
C GLY A 151 7.40 -21.20 0.48
N TYR A 152 7.10 -20.94 -0.80
CA TYR A 152 7.10 -19.57 -1.33
C TYR A 152 5.79 -18.84 -1.02
N ARG A 153 5.82 -17.60 -0.53
CA ARG A 153 4.62 -16.76 -0.36
C ARG A 153 3.87 -16.48 -1.68
N TYR A 154 4.57 -16.38 -2.76
CA TYR A 154 4.16 -16.26 -4.16
C TYR A 154 3.16 -15.16 -4.52
N ASP A 155 2.78 -14.27 -3.60
CA ASP A 155 1.72 -13.25 -3.76
C ASP A 155 1.93 -12.33 -4.97
N VAL A 156 3.19 -11.91 -5.22
CA VAL A 156 3.51 -11.02 -6.34
C VAL A 156 3.33 -11.72 -7.68
N ASN A 157 3.81 -12.96 -7.78
CA ASN A 157 3.72 -13.76 -9.01
C ASN A 157 2.28 -14.17 -9.26
N GLU A 158 1.54 -14.58 -8.24
CA GLU A 158 0.11 -14.85 -8.34
C GLU A 158 -0.65 -13.61 -8.83
N GLY A 159 -0.34 -12.42 -8.29
CA GLY A 159 -0.94 -11.17 -8.76
C GLY A 159 -0.66 -10.86 -10.23
N MET A 160 0.53 -11.23 -10.75
CA MET A 160 0.84 -11.11 -12.18
C MET A 160 0.04 -12.13 -13.00
N LEU A 161 -0.01 -13.39 -12.58
CA LEU A 161 -0.78 -14.45 -13.23
C LEU A 161 -2.27 -14.12 -13.26
N LEU A 162 -2.85 -13.60 -12.17
CA LEU A 162 -4.26 -13.18 -12.14
C LEU A 162 -4.57 -12.00 -13.08
N ARG A 163 -3.62 -11.08 -13.32
CA ARG A 163 -3.82 -10.02 -14.32
C ARG A 163 -3.83 -10.58 -15.74
N PHE A 164 -2.97 -11.53 -16.02
CA PHE A 164 -2.95 -12.21 -17.30
C PHE A 164 -4.19 -13.10 -17.48
N ASP A 165 -4.62 -13.83 -16.45
CA ASP A 165 -5.83 -14.61 -16.44
C ASP A 165 -7.08 -13.77 -16.79
N ARG A 166 -7.22 -12.60 -16.16
CA ARG A 166 -8.31 -11.64 -16.47
C ARG A 166 -8.25 -11.11 -17.91
N PHE A 167 -7.04 -10.91 -18.44
CA PHE A 167 -6.87 -10.55 -19.84
C PHE A 167 -7.38 -11.67 -20.74
N LEU A 168 -6.99 -12.92 -20.47
CA LEU A 168 -7.44 -14.07 -21.26
C LEU A 168 -8.96 -14.32 -21.15
N GLN A 169 -9.56 -14.10 -19.99
CA GLN A 169 -11.02 -14.19 -19.81
C GLN A 169 -11.79 -13.16 -20.67
N SER A 170 -11.19 -12.00 -20.94
CA SER A 170 -11.76 -10.98 -21.83
C SER A 170 -11.38 -11.14 -23.30
N HIS A 171 -10.52 -12.12 -23.64
CA HIS A 171 -10.01 -12.40 -25.00
C HIS A 171 -10.07 -13.90 -25.28
N THR A 172 -11.27 -14.47 -25.21
CA THR A 172 -11.51 -15.91 -25.39
C THR A 172 -11.18 -16.39 -26.80
N GLU A 173 -11.20 -15.50 -27.78
CA GLU A 173 -10.80 -15.75 -29.17
C GLU A 173 -9.32 -16.17 -29.28
N LEU A 174 -8.50 -15.85 -28.29
CA LEU A 174 -7.08 -16.23 -28.26
C LEU A 174 -6.83 -17.66 -27.78
N ALA A 175 -7.84 -18.43 -27.40
CA ALA A 175 -7.71 -19.75 -26.76
C ALA A 175 -6.86 -20.78 -27.54
N ARG A 176 -6.82 -20.66 -28.87
CA ARG A 176 -6.04 -21.55 -29.75
C ARG A 176 -4.65 -21.02 -30.12
N GLN A 177 -4.28 -19.84 -29.63
CA GLN A 177 -2.99 -19.23 -29.94
C GLN A 177 -1.88 -19.81 -29.06
N PRO A 178 -0.65 -19.93 -29.58
CA PRO A 178 0.49 -20.37 -28.81
C PRO A 178 0.88 -19.34 -27.74
N LEU A 179 1.51 -19.79 -26.64
CA LEU A 179 1.82 -18.95 -25.47
C LEU A 179 2.62 -17.68 -25.81
N ASN A 180 3.59 -17.76 -26.73
CA ASN A 180 4.36 -16.61 -27.17
C ASN A 180 3.47 -15.50 -27.76
N LYS A 181 2.46 -15.87 -28.57
CA LYS A 181 1.52 -14.92 -29.18
C LYS A 181 0.60 -14.32 -28.11
N LEU A 182 0.12 -15.12 -27.15
CA LEU A 182 -0.66 -14.63 -26.02
C LEU A 182 0.10 -13.57 -25.22
N ILE A 183 1.38 -13.82 -24.94
CA ILE A 183 2.24 -12.87 -24.20
C ILE A 183 2.53 -11.62 -25.02
N GLU A 184 2.70 -11.73 -26.32
CA GLU A 184 2.89 -10.59 -27.23
C GLU A 184 1.67 -9.66 -27.20
N VAL A 185 0.47 -10.18 -27.49
CA VAL A 185 -0.78 -9.40 -27.50
C VAL A 185 -1.03 -8.77 -26.15
N TRP A 186 -0.79 -9.50 -25.06
CA TRP A 186 -0.93 -8.93 -23.72
C TRP A 186 0.08 -7.80 -23.46
N SER A 187 1.33 -7.96 -23.90
CA SER A 187 2.36 -6.92 -23.72
C SER A 187 2.04 -5.62 -24.46
N GLU A 188 1.36 -5.71 -25.61
CA GLU A 188 0.93 -4.58 -26.42
C GLU A 188 -0.27 -3.84 -25.82
N SER A 189 -1.08 -4.51 -25.00
CA SER A 189 -2.26 -3.90 -24.35
C SER A 189 -1.93 -2.70 -23.47
N ARG A 190 -0.66 -2.55 -23.04
CA ARG A 190 -0.15 -1.43 -22.22
C ARG A 190 1.30 -1.13 -22.60
N PRO A 191 1.57 -0.20 -23.51
CA PRO A 191 2.92 0.08 -23.99
C PRO A 191 3.79 0.69 -22.88
N SER A 192 4.48 -0.15 -22.12
CA SER A 192 5.43 0.25 -21.08
C SER A 192 6.50 -0.83 -20.89
N PRO A 193 7.79 -0.49 -20.78
CA PRO A 193 8.86 -1.46 -20.53
C PRO A 193 8.65 -2.28 -19.26
N LEU A 194 8.01 -1.72 -18.23
CA LEU A 194 7.67 -2.46 -17.02
C LEU A 194 6.59 -3.52 -17.29
N HIS A 195 5.59 -3.20 -18.10
CA HIS A 195 4.56 -4.16 -18.48
C HIS A 195 5.12 -5.23 -19.42
N LEU A 196 5.95 -4.89 -20.36
CA LEU A 196 6.66 -5.85 -21.21
C LEU A 196 7.50 -6.81 -20.36
N CYS A 197 8.24 -6.29 -19.38
CA CYS A 197 9.00 -7.13 -18.45
C CYS A 197 8.09 -8.05 -17.62
N GLU A 198 6.92 -7.56 -17.17
CA GLU A 198 5.91 -8.36 -16.48
C GLU A 198 5.37 -9.47 -17.40
N ALA A 199 5.01 -9.15 -18.65
CA ALA A 199 4.51 -10.09 -19.62
C ALA A 199 5.52 -11.22 -19.91
N ARG A 200 6.79 -10.87 -20.13
CA ARG A 200 7.87 -11.86 -20.31
C ARG A 200 8.07 -12.74 -19.07
N LYS A 201 7.96 -12.16 -17.85
CA LYS A 201 8.02 -12.96 -16.61
C LYS A 201 6.86 -13.96 -16.49
N VAL A 202 5.64 -13.52 -16.82
CA VAL A 202 4.47 -14.40 -16.84
C VAL A 202 4.64 -15.51 -17.88
N GLY A 203 5.08 -15.18 -19.09
CA GLY A 203 5.39 -16.17 -20.13
C GLY A 203 6.39 -17.22 -19.63
N ARG A 204 7.47 -16.79 -18.95
CA ARG A 204 8.45 -17.71 -18.35
C ARG A 204 7.85 -18.60 -17.26
N LEU A 205 6.96 -18.06 -16.41
CA LEU A 205 6.33 -18.85 -15.35
C LEU A 205 5.39 -19.91 -15.93
N ILE A 206 4.60 -19.53 -16.92
CA ILE A 206 3.65 -20.46 -17.58
C ILE A 206 4.38 -21.50 -18.42
N SER A 207 5.38 -21.09 -19.23
CA SER A 207 6.16 -22.07 -20.03
C SER A 207 6.90 -23.07 -19.14
N LYS A 208 7.44 -22.67 -17.99
CA LYS A 208 7.99 -23.61 -17.00
C LYS A 208 6.93 -24.52 -16.38
N ALA A 209 5.70 -24.02 -16.20
CA ALA A 209 4.61 -24.87 -15.72
C ALA A 209 4.18 -25.89 -16.78
N MET A 210 4.13 -25.49 -18.04
CA MET A 210 3.87 -26.38 -19.18
C MET A 210 4.98 -27.42 -19.36
N HIS A 211 6.24 -27.01 -19.36
CA HIS A 211 7.41 -27.89 -19.49
C HIS A 211 7.47 -28.97 -18.42
N ARG A 212 6.98 -28.71 -17.20
CA ARG A 212 6.85 -29.76 -16.16
C ARG A 212 5.81 -30.85 -16.51
N LEU A 213 4.80 -30.50 -17.31
CA LEU A 213 3.78 -31.44 -17.77
C LEU A 213 4.19 -32.16 -19.06
N ASP A 214 4.87 -31.42 -19.93
CA ASP A 214 5.42 -31.91 -21.20
C ASP A 214 6.83 -31.34 -21.42
N PRO A 215 7.89 -32.12 -21.25
CA PRO A 215 9.27 -31.71 -21.43
C PRO A 215 9.62 -31.16 -22.84
N ASN A 216 8.79 -31.45 -23.83
CA ASN A 216 9.01 -30.95 -25.21
C ASN A 216 8.63 -29.47 -25.35
N VAL A 217 7.86 -28.92 -24.41
CA VAL A 217 7.50 -27.49 -24.44
C VAL A 217 8.70 -26.62 -24.04
N ALA A 218 9.14 -25.76 -24.97
CA ALA A 218 10.25 -24.85 -24.74
C ALA A 218 9.94 -23.83 -23.67
N THR A 219 10.90 -23.54 -22.78
CA THR A 219 10.75 -22.48 -21.76
C THR A 219 11.11 -21.12 -22.34
N LEU A 220 10.27 -20.12 -22.05
CA LEU A 220 10.51 -18.74 -22.45
C LEU A 220 11.49 -18.03 -21.50
N SER A 221 12.33 -17.16 -22.04
CA SER A 221 13.22 -16.28 -21.28
C SER A 221 12.69 -14.84 -21.20
N VAL A 222 13.16 -14.08 -20.22
CA VAL A 222 12.74 -12.66 -20.08
C VAL A 222 13.49 -11.74 -21.06
N GLY A 223 14.69 -12.10 -21.47
CA GLY A 223 15.60 -11.24 -22.22
C GLY A 223 16.29 -10.19 -21.30
N VAL A 224 17.60 -10.06 -21.42
CA VAL A 224 18.39 -9.12 -20.62
C VAL A 224 18.07 -7.67 -20.96
N ASP A 225 17.90 -7.37 -22.21
CA ASP A 225 17.55 -6.05 -22.76
C ASP A 225 16.19 -5.53 -22.25
N VAL A 226 15.19 -6.39 -22.19
CA VAL A 226 13.86 -6.05 -21.63
C VAL A 226 13.94 -5.72 -20.15
N TYR A 227 14.72 -6.50 -19.40
CA TYR A 227 14.95 -6.24 -17.99
C TYR A 227 15.71 -4.93 -17.77
N GLN A 228 16.77 -4.67 -18.55
CA GLN A 228 17.55 -3.43 -18.48
C GLN A 228 16.68 -2.21 -18.80
N ARG A 229 15.89 -2.24 -19.88
CA ARG A 229 14.95 -1.14 -20.20
C ARG A 229 13.94 -0.88 -19.10
N ALA A 230 13.39 -1.93 -18.48
CA ALA A 230 12.50 -1.79 -17.34
C ALA A 230 13.20 -1.17 -16.12
N CYS A 231 14.48 -1.52 -15.88
CA CYS A 231 15.29 -0.94 -14.82
C CYS A 231 15.66 0.52 -15.07
N GLN A 232 15.93 0.92 -16.32
CA GLN A 232 16.23 2.30 -16.70
C GLN A 232 15.05 3.25 -16.47
N GLN A 233 13.82 2.74 -16.61
CA GLN A 233 12.62 3.49 -16.25
C GLN A 233 12.38 3.59 -14.74
N ASN A 234 13.11 2.83 -13.94
CA ASN A 234 13.06 2.98 -12.49
C ASN A 234 13.64 4.35 -12.13
N ARG A 235 12.81 5.15 -11.50
CA ARG A 235 13.16 6.46 -11.03
C ARG A 235 14.39 6.37 -10.12
N ARG A 236 15.40 7.20 -10.39
CA ARG A 236 16.55 7.37 -9.49
C ARG A 236 16.06 7.69 -8.08
N ALA A 237 16.69 7.08 -7.08
CA ALA A 237 16.40 7.38 -5.70
C ALA A 237 16.75 8.85 -5.40
N TYR A 238 15.89 9.50 -4.63
CA TYR A 238 16.16 10.84 -4.14
C TYR A 238 17.04 10.74 -2.90
N VAL A 239 18.10 11.53 -2.81
CA VAL A 239 18.92 11.67 -1.61
C VAL A 239 18.52 12.98 -0.93
N TYR A 240 17.96 12.87 0.26
CA TYR A 240 17.57 14.02 1.06
C TYR A 240 18.82 14.68 1.67
N SER A 241 18.88 16.00 1.65
CA SER A 241 19.88 16.75 2.42
C SER A 241 19.60 16.68 3.93
N ASP A 242 20.62 16.96 4.75
CA ASP A 242 20.46 16.98 6.22
C ASP A 242 19.37 17.98 6.66
N ARG A 243 19.28 19.15 6.00
CA ARG A 243 18.23 20.15 6.23
C ARG A 243 16.83 19.65 5.89
N GLU A 244 16.69 18.88 4.82
CA GLU A 244 15.41 18.29 4.42
C GLU A 244 14.96 17.20 5.40
N ILE A 245 15.88 16.37 5.90
CA ILE A 245 15.59 15.40 6.96
C ILE A 245 15.10 16.10 8.21
N GLN A 246 15.81 17.12 8.70
CA GLN A 246 15.40 17.89 9.88
C GLN A 246 14.00 18.49 9.71
N ARG A 247 13.73 19.13 8.56
CA ARG A 247 12.42 19.69 8.24
C ARG A 247 11.32 18.64 8.20
N LEU A 248 11.61 17.45 7.65
CA LEU A 248 10.67 16.34 7.58
C LEU A 248 10.30 15.84 8.98
N LEU A 249 11.28 15.66 9.86
CA LEU A 249 11.11 15.23 11.24
C LEU A 249 10.32 16.25 12.07
N GLN A 250 10.65 17.54 11.96
CA GLN A 250 9.92 18.64 12.63
C GLN A 250 8.47 18.73 12.15
N THR A 251 8.26 18.58 10.82
CA THR A 251 6.92 18.58 10.25
C THR A 251 6.08 17.41 10.77
N ALA A 252 6.67 16.22 10.98
CA ALA A 252 5.95 15.08 11.53
C ALA A 252 5.43 15.35 12.94
N LEU A 253 6.24 15.98 13.80
CA LEU A 253 5.84 16.36 15.17
C LEU A 253 4.76 17.46 15.20
N SER A 254 4.78 18.38 14.24
CA SER A 254 3.86 19.53 14.18
C SER A 254 2.51 19.22 13.52
N ILE A 255 2.25 17.99 13.11
CA ILE A 255 0.97 17.63 12.47
C ILE A 255 -0.19 17.74 13.48
N PRO A 256 -1.21 18.57 13.20
CA PRO A 256 -2.38 18.65 14.07
C PRO A 256 -3.13 17.32 14.08
N SER A 257 -3.26 16.71 15.27
CA SER A 257 -3.92 15.41 15.41
C SER A 257 -4.74 15.29 16.71
N PRO A 258 -5.75 16.16 16.92
CA PRO A 258 -6.48 16.22 18.20
C PRO A 258 -7.24 14.93 18.55
N LYS A 259 -7.56 14.09 17.55
CA LYS A 259 -8.25 12.81 17.73
C LYS A 259 -7.33 11.59 17.83
N ALA A 260 -6.03 11.80 17.69
CA ALA A 260 -5.01 10.76 17.76
C ALA A 260 -3.68 11.41 18.19
N PRO A 261 -3.52 11.77 19.47
CA PRO A 261 -2.39 12.54 19.99
C PRO A 261 -1.05 11.82 19.81
N LEU A 262 -1.00 10.49 19.80
CA LEU A 262 0.22 9.73 19.52
C LEU A 262 0.65 9.76 18.04
N ARG A 263 -0.20 10.17 17.11
CA ARG A 263 0.10 10.12 15.67
C ARG A 263 1.34 10.94 15.28
N PRO A 264 1.53 12.20 15.74
CA PRO A 264 2.73 12.97 15.40
C PRO A 264 4.02 12.26 15.81
N VAL A 265 4.10 11.78 17.05
CA VAL A 265 5.28 11.07 17.58
C VAL A 265 5.44 9.70 16.92
N SER A 266 4.34 9.01 16.59
CA SER A 266 4.40 7.77 15.80
C SER A 266 5.03 8.00 14.41
N LEU A 267 4.61 9.06 13.71
CA LEU A 267 5.16 9.39 12.39
C LEU A 267 6.62 9.82 12.48
N TYR A 268 6.97 10.60 13.50
CA TYR A 268 8.35 10.99 13.78
C TYR A 268 9.25 9.78 13.97
N THR A 269 8.90 8.86 14.88
CA THR A 269 9.71 7.66 15.16
C THR A 269 9.76 6.70 13.98
N MET A 270 8.68 6.57 13.19
CA MET A 270 8.70 5.82 11.93
C MET A 270 9.71 6.41 10.93
N LEU A 271 9.79 7.74 10.82
CA LEU A 271 10.76 8.43 9.95
C LEU A 271 12.19 8.28 10.47
N VAL A 272 12.40 8.37 11.79
CA VAL A 272 13.69 8.12 12.43
C VAL A 272 14.17 6.70 12.12
N LEU A 273 13.34 5.68 12.30
CA LEU A 273 13.69 4.30 11.96
C LEU A 273 13.94 4.10 10.46
N ALA A 274 13.15 4.76 9.59
CA ALA A 274 13.34 4.68 8.15
C ALA A 274 14.64 5.31 7.68
N TYR A 275 15.09 6.40 8.31
CA TYR A 275 16.33 7.11 7.96
C TYR A 275 17.53 6.57 8.74
N CYS A 276 17.48 6.54 10.07
CA CYS A 276 18.67 6.20 10.87
C CYS A 276 18.99 4.70 10.89
N ALA A 277 17.96 3.85 10.93
CA ALA A 277 18.12 2.39 10.88
C ALA A 277 17.90 1.79 9.48
N GLY A 278 17.55 2.61 8.50
CA GLY A 278 17.35 2.18 7.11
C GLY A 278 16.21 1.17 6.92
N LEU A 279 15.24 1.10 7.80
CA LEU A 279 14.16 0.11 7.76
C LEU A 279 13.17 0.37 6.64
N ARG A 280 12.60 -0.70 6.08
CA ARG A 280 11.46 -0.61 5.18
C ARG A 280 10.19 -0.27 5.96
N ILE A 281 9.30 0.55 5.38
CA ILE A 281 8.03 0.91 6.06
C ILE A 281 7.23 -0.33 6.48
N LYS A 282 7.23 -1.40 5.68
CA LYS A 282 6.57 -2.65 6.06
C LYS A 282 7.20 -3.29 7.30
N GLU A 283 8.52 -3.26 7.42
CA GLU A 283 9.25 -3.74 8.61
C GLU A 283 8.85 -2.89 9.83
N ILE A 284 8.89 -1.57 9.72
CA ILE A 284 8.55 -0.63 10.80
C ILE A 284 7.13 -0.86 11.35
N ILE A 285 6.13 -0.95 10.48
CA ILE A 285 4.73 -1.14 10.93
C ILE A 285 4.44 -2.55 11.44
N SER A 286 5.29 -3.52 11.12
CA SER A 286 5.17 -4.90 11.60
C SER A 286 5.79 -5.11 12.98
N LEU A 287 6.61 -4.17 13.47
CA LEU A 287 7.21 -4.27 14.80
C LEU A 287 6.16 -4.40 15.91
N THR A 288 6.46 -5.25 16.87
CA THR A 288 5.74 -5.39 18.11
C THR A 288 6.50 -4.74 19.27
N LEU A 289 5.90 -4.64 20.43
CA LEU A 289 6.61 -4.19 21.64
C LEU A 289 7.72 -5.18 22.03
N GLY A 290 7.49 -6.48 21.88
CA GLY A 290 8.48 -7.52 22.16
C GLY A 290 9.68 -7.52 21.21
N ASP A 291 9.60 -6.80 20.07
CA ASP A 291 10.73 -6.66 19.15
C ASP A 291 11.68 -5.51 19.55
N VAL A 292 11.35 -4.73 20.59
CA VAL A 292 12.15 -3.59 21.06
C VAL A 292 12.90 -3.98 22.35
N HIS A 293 14.21 -4.16 22.24
CA HIS A 293 15.06 -4.54 23.35
C HIS A 293 15.79 -3.30 23.90
N LEU A 294 15.19 -2.63 24.88
CA LEU A 294 15.68 -1.36 25.41
C LEU A 294 17.04 -1.48 26.14
N GLN A 295 17.28 -2.62 26.80
CA GLN A 295 18.53 -2.87 27.53
C GLN A 295 19.69 -3.13 26.58
N ASP A 296 19.44 -3.83 25.48
CA ASP A 296 20.43 -4.20 24.48
C ASP A 296 20.57 -3.14 23.37
N GLU A 297 19.85 -2.03 23.47
CA GLU A 297 19.79 -0.96 22.47
C GLU A 297 19.57 -1.49 21.05
N ALA A 298 18.67 -2.47 20.90
CA ALA A 298 18.45 -3.19 19.66
C ALA A 298 16.95 -3.38 19.35
N ILE A 299 16.69 -3.61 18.08
CA ILE A 299 15.37 -4.09 17.61
C ILE A 299 15.53 -5.40 16.84
N GLU A 300 14.53 -6.26 16.93
CA GLU A 300 14.46 -7.49 16.16
C GLU A 300 13.50 -7.32 14.97
N ILE A 301 13.98 -7.62 13.77
CA ILE A 301 13.18 -7.61 12.55
C ILE A 301 12.86 -9.05 12.18
N ARG A 302 11.59 -9.43 12.36
CA ARG A 302 11.07 -10.75 12.04
C ARG A 302 10.43 -10.76 10.65
N GLU A 303 10.27 -11.94 10.08
CA GLU A 303 9.53 -12.18 8.83
C GLU A 303 9.93 -11.28 7.65
N THR A 304 11.21 -11.14 7.39
CA THR A 304 11.66 -10.45 6.17
C THR A 304 11.26 -11.25 4.93
N LYS A 305 11.39 -10.65 3.75
CA LYS A 305 11.04 -11.25 2.44
C LYS A 305 11.62 -12.66 2.18
N PHE A 306 12.62 -13.09 2.98
CA PHE A 306 13.33 -14.36 2.84
C PHE A 306 13.39 -15.15 4.15
N PHE A 307 12.42 -14.96 5.06
CA PHE A 307 12.36 -15.59 6.39
C PHE A 307 13.64 -15.36 7.24
N LYS A 308 14.38 -14.31 6.95
CA LYS A 308 15.58 -13.95 7.72
C LYS A 308 15.17 -13.05 8.88
N HIS A 309 15.44 -13.52 10.09
CA HIS A 309 15.42 -12.69 11.29
C HIS A 309 16.74 -11.93 11.38
N ARG A 310 16.70 -10.69 11.84
CA ARG A 310 17.91 -9.94 12.14
C ARG A 310 17.71 -9.03 13.33
N ARG A 311 18.69 -8.99 14.20
CA ARG A 311 18.77 -8.06 15.31
C ARG A 311 19.61 -6.88 14.88
N LEU A 312 19.08 -5.67 15.04
CA LEU A 312 19.73 -4.44 14.62
C LEU A 312 20.05 -3.60 15.84
N PRO A 313 21.34 -3.33 16.12
CA PRO A 313 21.73 -2.32 17.10
C PRO A 313 21.30 -0.93 16.62
N LEU A 314 20.84 -0.10 17.54
CA LEU A 314 20.35 1.25 17.24
C LEU A 314 21.29 2.27 17.91
N ALA A 315 21.52 3.37 17.21
CA ALA A 315 22.26 4.49 17.76
C ALA A 315 21.51 5.11 18.97
N PRO A 316 22.22 5.69 19.96
CA PRO A 316 21.61 6.26 21.18
C PRO A 316 20.50 7.23 20.93
N GLY A 317 20.61 8.11 19.90
CA GLY A 317 19.56 9.06 19.53
C GLY A 317 18.28 8.39 18.99
N VAL A 318 18.40 7.24 18.32
CA VAL A 318 17.24 6.45 17.85
C VAL A 318 16.56 5.78 19.04
N MET A 319 17.34 5.25 19.98
CA MET A 319 16.81 4.67 21.23
C MET A 319 16.09 5.70 22.08
N LEU A 320 16.64 6.92 22.17
CA LEU A 320 15.99 8.02 22.89
C LEU A 320 14.62 8.36 22.27
N ALA A 321 14.54 8.44 20.95
CA ALA A 321 13.28 8.68 20.24
C ALA A 321 12.25 7.56 20.48
N LEU A 322 12.70 6.29 20.51
CA LEU A 322 11.83 5.14 20.83
C LEU A 322 11.37 5.15 22.29
N LYS A 323 12.27 5.40 23.24
CA LYS A 323 11.94 5.52 24.68
C LYS A 323 10.90 6.61 24.91
N HIS A 324 11.07 7.76 24.29
CA HIS A 324 10.11 8.86 24.36
C HIS A 324 8.72 8.44 23.79
N TYR A 325 8.70 7.79 22.63
CA TYR A 325 7.47 7.28 22.02
C TYR A 325 6.77 6.27 22.94
N LEU A 326 7.53 5.33 23.52
CA LEU A 326 6.97 4.31 24.42
C LEU A 326 6.37 4.90 25.70
N ALA A 327 7.02 5.93 26.28
CA ALA A 327 6.49 6.66 27.42
C ALA A 327 5.16 7.35 27.09
N MET A 328 5.09 8.07 25.96
CA MET A 328 3.84 8.69 25.51
C MET A 328 2.75 7.65 25.21
N ARG A 329 3.13 6.50 24.65
CA ARG A 329 2.23 5.40 24.35
C ARG A 329 1.62 4.82 25.63
N GLN A 330 2.42 4.68 26.67
CA GLN A 330 1.98 4.23 28.00
C GLN A 330 1.03 5.24 28.66
N GLN A 331 1.36 6.53 28.63
CA GLN A 331 0.50 7.61 29.12
C GLN A 331 -0.86 7.66 28.41
N ALA A 332 -0.89 7.30 27.12
CA ALA A 332 -2.13 7.20 26.35
C ALA A 332 -2.95 5.92 26.61
N GLY A 333 -2.56 5.07 27.58
CA GLY A 333 -3.27 3.85 27.93
C GLY A 333 -3.28 2.78 26.83
N ALA A 334 -2.27 2.78 25.93
CA ALA A 334 -2.20 1.77 24.88
C ALA A 334 -1.76 0.40 25.43
N PRO A 335 -2.18 -0.74 24.83
CA PRO A 335 -1.83 -2.08 25.31
C PRO A 335 -0.32 -2.28 25.43
N ILE A 336 0.11 -2.96 26.51
CA ILE A 336 1.53 -3.21 26.85
C ILE A 336 1.99 -4.63 26.54
N SER A 337 1.10 -5.51 26.06
CA SER A 337 1.46 -6.89 25.69
C SER A 337 2.59 -6.92 24.66
N PRO A 338 3.58 -7.82 24.76
CA PRO A 338 4.69 -7.96 23.83
C PRO A 338 4.24 -8.15 22.35
N GLU A 339 3.10 -8.81 22.12
CA GLU A 339 2.53 -9.06 20.80
C GLU A 339 1.83 -7.82 20.22
N SER A 340 1.58 -6.81 21.05
CA SER A 340 0.96 -5.57 20.61
C SER A 340 1.82 -4.87 19.58
N GLY A 341 1.20 -4.36 18.51
CA GLY A 341 1.91 -3.56 17.54
C GLY A 341 2.59 -2.36 18.18
N LEU A 342 3.86 -2.15 17.86
CA LEU A 342 4.59 -0.96 18.32
C LEU A 342 3.82 0.30 17.96
N TYR A 343 3.35 0.41 16.71
CA TYR A 343 2.56 1.53 16.22
C TYR A 343 1.08 1.18 16.09
N ARG A 344 0.24 1.98 16.73
CA ARG A 344 -1.21 1.78 16.79
C ARG A 344 -1.97 2.96 16.23
N ASN A 345 -3.02 2.66 15.47
CA ASN A 345 -4.02 3.65 15.08
C ASN A 345 -5.02 3.83 16.23
N GLU A 346 -4.91 4.93 16.96
CA GLU A 346 -5.74 5.22 18.14
C GLU A 346 -7.24 5.26 17.82
N GLN A 347 -7.62 5.70 16.62
CA GLN A 347 -9.03 5.80 16.22
C GLN A 347 -9.68 4.44 15.95
N ARG A 348 -8.92 3.44 15.55
CA ARG A 348 -9.41 2.10 15.22
C ARG A 348 -9.01 1.05 16.26
N GLY A 349 -8.15 1.38 17.18
CA GLY A 349 -7.64 0.44 18.16
C GLY A 349 -6.76 -0.70 17.63
N GLN A 350 -6.33 -0.62 16.37
CA GLN A 350 -5.59 -1.67 15.67
C GLN A 350 -4.23 -1.16 15.18
N ARG A 351 -3.37 -2.07 14.71
CA ARG A 351 -2.12 -1.69 14.02
C ARG A 351 -2.41 -0.84 12.80
N TYR A 352 -1.50 0.05 12.45
CA TYR A 352 -1.57 0.79 11.22
C TYR A 352 -1.50 -0.13 10.00
N SER A 353 -2.39 0.05 9.03
CA SER A 353 -2.23 -0.59 7.71
C SER A 353 -1.17 0.13 6.88
N LEU A 354 -0.46 -0.63 6.02
CA LEU A 354 0.57 -0.09 5.13
C LEU A 354 0.03 1.03 4.22
N GLY A 355 -1.20 0.86 3.71
CA GLY A 355 -1.85 1.85 2.86
C GLY A 355 -2.08 3.17 3.60
N TRP A 356 -2.56 3.09 4.85
CA TRP A 356 -2.82 4.28 5.66
C TRP A 356 -1.54 5.01 6.07
N VAL A 357 -0.51 4.29 6.52
CA VAL A 357 0.80 4.89 6.85
C VAL A 357 1.41 5.59 5.64
N ARG A 358 1.32 4.99 4.45
CA ARG A 358 1.79 5.64 3.22
C ARG A 358 1.08 6.97 2.95
N ILE A 359 -0.23 7.05 3.17
CA ILE A 359 -1.01 8.29 3.03
C ILE A 359 -0.54 9.33 4.06
N LEU A 360 -0.37 8.94 5.32
CA LEU A 360 0.07 9.84 6.38
C LEU A 360 1.47 10.39 6.11
N LEU A 361 2.43 9.54 5.79
CA LEU A 361 3.80 9.93 5.49
C LEU A 361 3.91 10.75 4.19
N LEU A 362 3.06 10.47 3.20
CA LEU A 362 2.95 11.30 2.00
C LEU A 362 2.46 12.72 2.35
N ASN A 363 1.52 12.82 3.29
CA ASN A 363 1.05 14.13 3.79
C ASN A 363 2.15 14.89 4.54
N VAL A 364 3.00 14.19 5.32
CA VAL A 364 4.20 14.80 5.95
C VAL A 364 5.13 15.38 4.90
N LEU A 365 5.48 14.60 3.85
CA LEU A 365 6.34 15.06 2.74
C LEU A 365 5.78 16.31 2.05
N ARG A 366 4.46 16.36 1.84
CA ARG A 366 3.79 17.50 1.20
C ARG A 366 3.82 18.74 2.10
N ARG A 367 3.55 18.58 3.38
CA ARG A 367 3.57 19.67 4.36
C ARG A 367 4.99 20.21 4.60
N ALA A 368 5.99 19.35 4.53
CA ALA A 368 7.39 19.75 4.58
C ALA A 368 7.87 20.47 3.30
N GLY A 369 7.01 20.66 2.30
CA GLY A 369 7.37 21.30 1.03
C GLY A 369 8.32 20.46 0.15
N LEU A 370 8.52 19.17 0.50
CA LEU A 370 9.41 18.26 -0.23
C LEU A 370 8.73 17.58 -1.41
N LYS A 371 7.40 17.64 -1.46
CA LYS A 371 6.60 17.02 -2.50
C LYS A 371 5.42 17.90 -2.89
N PRO A 372 5.07 18.00 -4.20
CA PRO A 372 3.93 18.79 -4.63
C PRO A 372 2.61 18.28 -4.03
N ALA A 373 1.64 19.18 -3.90
CA ALA A 373 0.33 18.91 -3.29
C ALA A 373 -0.42 17.76 -4.00
N ARG A 374 -0.22 17.59 -5.29
CA ARG A 374 -0.83 16.53 -6.11
C ARG A 374 0.23 15.81 -6.96
N GLY A 375 -0.11 14.60 -7.41
CA GLY A 375 0.75 13.82 -8.31
C GLY A 375 1.76 12.91 -7.59
N ARG A 376 2.59 12.24 -8.41
CA ARG A 376 3.57 11.24 -7.96
C ARG A 376 5.02 11.74 -8.00
N VAL A 377 5.27 12.93 -8.55
CA VAL A 377 6.61 13.53 -8.65
C VAL A 377 7.14 13.89 -7.26
N GLY A 378 8.45 13.95 -7.08
CA GLY A 378 9.10 14.30 -5.81
C GLY A 378 9.51 13.07 -4.97
N PRO A 379 10.22 13.25 -3.86
CA PRO A 379 10.80 12.18 -3.05
C PRO A 379 9.77 11.20 -2.49
N ARG A 380 10.21 10.00 -2.17
CA ARG A 380 9.41 8.91 -1.57
C ARG A 380 9.96 8.57 -0.19
N ILE A 381 9.13 8.04 0.69
CA ILE A 381 9.60 7.58 2.01
C ILE A 381 10.67 6.49 1.91
N HIS A 382 10.61 5.62 0.90
CA HIS A 382 11.64 4.62 0.69
C HIS A 382 13.01 5.23 0.35
N ASP A 383 13.02 6.43 -0.19
CA ASP A 383 14.26 7.15 -0.51
C ASP A 383 15.02 7.57 0.77
N LEU A 384 14.39 7.58 1.96
CA LEU A 384 15.08 7.76 3.25
C LEU A 384 16.13 6.66 3.52
N ARG A 385 15.79 5.42 3.18
CA ARG A 385 16.74 4.30 3.28
C ARG A 385 17.91 4.45 2.29
N HIS A 386 17.63 4.96 1.08
CA HIS A 386 18.69 5.31 0.12
C HIS A 386 19.57 6.43 0.66
N THR A 387 18.94 7.46 1.25
CA THR A 387 19.67 8.59 1.89
C THR A 387 20.55 8.12 3.03
N MET A 388 20.05 7.24 3.90
CA MET A 388 20.87 6.66 4.99
C MET A 388 22.15 6.02 4.46
N VAL A 389 22.04 5.21 3.40
CA VAL A 389 23.22 4.56 2.78
C VAL A 389 24.15 5.60 2.19
N ALA A 390 23.64 6.56 1.44
CA ALA A 390 24.45 7.62 0.81
C ALA A 390 25.20 8.47 1.87
N HIS A 391 24.49 8.87 2.94
CA HIS A 391 25.10 9.64 4.03
C HIS A 391 26.13 8.81 4.80
N ARG A 392 25.87 7.54 5.10
CA ARG A 392 26.85 6.66 5.77
C ARG A 392 28.11 6.50 4.92
N MET A 393 27.97 6.33 3.62
CA MET A 393 29.11 6.24 2.70
C MET A 393 29.90 7.56 2.63
N ARG A 394 29.18 8.70 2.55
CA ARG A 394 29.78 10.05 2.62
C ARG A 394 30.60 10.22 3.89
N ASP A 395 30.04 9.80 5.03
CA ASP A 395 30.71 9.95 6.32
C ASP A 395 31.97 9.05 6.41
N TRP A 396 31.92 7.80 5.93
CA TRP A 396 33.09 6.95 5.83
C TRP A 396 34.18 7.52 4.93
N TYR A 397 33.83 8.17 3.82
CA TYR A 397 34.79 8.89 3.00
C TYR A 397 35.44 10.03 3.77
N LYS A 398 34.65 10.82 4.51
CA LYS A 398 35.17 11.92 5.35
C LYS A 398 36.09 11.43 6.48
N GLU A 399 35.76 10.33 7.12
CA GLU A 399 36.53 9.67 8.17
C GLU A 399 37.79 8.97 7.66
N GLY A 400 38.06 8.98 6.36
CA GLY A 400 39.22 8.29 5.78
C GLY A 400 39.08 6.77 5.65
N SER A 401 37.94 6.20 6.07
CA SER A 401 37.65 4.77 5.96
C SER A 401 37.44 4.36 4.50
N ASN A 402 37.67 3.07 4.20
CA ASN A 402 37.33 2.52 2.88
C ASN A 402 35.87 2.06 2.85
N PRO A 403 34.96 2.75 2.12
CA PRO A 403 33.56 2.35 2.08
C PRO A 403 33.34 0.97 1.44
N GLN A 404 34.22 0.56 0.51
CA GLN A 404 34.07 -0.74 -0.17
C GLN A 404 34.22 -1.91 0.79
N SER A 405 35.20 -1.83 1.73
CA SER A 405 35.39 -2.88 2.73
C SER A 405 34.21 -3.03 3.71
N ARG A 406 33.45 -1.96 3.91
CA ARG A 406 32.27 -1.95 4.82
C ARG A 406 30.93 -2.22 4.14
N LEU A 407 30.91 -2.37 2.81
CA LEU A 407 29.68 -2.67 2.06
C LEU A 407 29.01 -4.01 2.46
N PRO A 408 29.74 -5.11 2.72
CA PRO A 408 29.15 -6.36 3.17
C PRO A 408 28.39 -6.20 4.50
N ASP A 409 28.99 -5.49 5.46
CA ASP A 409 28.37 -5.21 6.76
C ASP A 409 27.09 -4.38 6.60
N LEU A 410 27.15 -3.35 5.76
CA LEU A 410 25.98 -2.53 5.45
C LEU A 410 24.89 -3.33 4.74
N ALA A 411 25.25 -4.21 3.81
CA ALA A 411 24.28 -5.08 3.13
C ALA A 411 23.59 -6.03 4.13
N THR A 412 24.34 -6.59 5.07
CA THR A 412 23.85 -7.44 6.16
C THR A 412 22.92 -6.65 7.08
N TYR A 413 23.33 -5.47 7.54
CA TYR A 413 22.53 -4.57 8.36
C TYR A 413 21.19 -4.24 7.70
N LEU A 414 21.22 -3.91 6.41
CA LEU A 414 20.03 -3.61 5.63
C LEU A 414 19.17 -4.86 5.31
N GLY A 415 19.69 -6.07 5.47
CA GLY A 415 19.02 -7.31 5.08
C GLY A 415 18.89 -7.44 3.55
N HIS A 416 19.95 -7.11 2.81
CA HIS A 416 20.02 -7.38 1.38
C HIS A 416 20.40 -8.83 1.14
N LYS A 417 19.77 -9.46 0.13
CA LYS A 417 20.10 -10.84 -0.24
C LYS A 417 21.47 -10.93 -0.92
N ASP A 418 21.82 -9.87 -1.63
CA ASP A 418 22.97 -9.78 -2.49
C ASP A 418 23.55 -8.36 -2.43
N ILE A 419 24.88 -8.26 -2.50
CA ILE A 419 25.62 -7.00 -2.39
C ILE A 419 25.26 -6.04 -3.54
N ASN A 420 24.87 -6.56 -4.72
CA ASN A 420 24.48 -5.73 -5.86
C ASN A 420 23.28 -4.82 -5.52
N SER A 421 22.41 -5.30 -4.63
CA SER A 421 21.32 -4.47 -4.08
C SER A 421 21.83 -3.26 -3.28
N THR A 422 23.07 -3.30 -2.79
CA THR A 422 23.75 -2.19 -2.09
C THR A 422 24.59 -1.37 -3.06
N LEU A 423 25.19 -1.97 -4.07
CA LEU A 423 26.01 -1.27 -5.08
C LEU A 423 25.20 -0.24 -5.91
N VAL A 424 23.90 -0.42 -6.04
CA VAL A 424 23.01 0.57 -6.70
C VAL A 424 23.14 1.96 -6.05
N TYR A 425 23.52 2.02 -4.79
CA TYR A 425 23.67 3.27 -4.04
C TYR A 425 25.00 4.00 -4.34
N LEU A 426 26.02 3.30 -4.84
CA LEU A 426 27.34 3.89 -5.19
C LEU A 426 27.26 4.88 -6.35
N ASN A 427 26.30 4.71 -7.25
CA ASN A 427 26.18 5.52 -8.48
C ASN A 427 25.38 6.82 -8.29
N SER A 428 25.18 7.31 -7.03
CA SER A 428 23.97 8.08 -6.83
C SER A 428 24.14 9.54 -6.46
N THR A 429 25.30 10.02 -5.99
CA THR A 429 25.38 11.43 -5.59
C THR A 429 26.64 12.15 -6.11
N PRO A 430 26.48 13.42 -6.57
CA PRO A 430 27.61 14.30 -6.89
C PRO A 430 28.59 14.43 -5.72
N GLU A 431 28.08 14.47 -4.47
CA GLU A 431 28.92 14.61 -3.28
C GLU A 431 29.82 13.39 -3.05
N LEU A 432 29.32 12.17 -3.30
CA LEU A 432 30.16 10.96 -3.22
C LEU A 432 31.26 10.97 -4.29
N LEU A 433 30.93 11.40 -5.50
CA LEU A 433 31.91 11.55 -6.60
C LEU A 433 32.94 12.64 -6.27
N GLN A 434 32.52 13.74 -5.67
CA GLN A 434 33.40 14.82 -5.24
C GLN A 434 34.38 14.33 -4.15
N GLN A 435 33.87 13.64 -3.11
CA GLN A 435 34.71 13.08 -2.05
C GLN A 435 35.70 12.02 -2.57
N ALA A 436 35.26 11.18 -3.50
CA ALA A 436 36.14 10.22 -4.17
C ALA A 436 37.23 10.93 -5.00
N SER A 437 36.88 12.01 -5.71
CA SER A 437 37.79 12.83 -6.51
C SER A 437 38.80 13.57 -5.62
N GLU A 438 38.38 14.16 -4.50
CA GLU A 438 39.24 14.83 -3.53
C GLU A 438 40.27 13.83 -2.93
N ARG A 439 39.82 12.63 -2.56
CA ARG A 439 40.70 11.58 -2.06
C ARG A 439 41.69 11.08 -3.12
N PHE A 440 41.26 10.97 -4.36
CA PHE A 440 42.13 10.65 -5.49
C PHE A 440 43.19 11.73 -5.68
N ARG A 441 42.83 13.02 -5.66
CA ARG A 441 43.76 14.16 -5.76
C ARG A 441 44.78 14.16 -4.63
N GLN A 442 44.35 13.89 -3.39
CA GLN A 442 45.28 13.80 -2.24
C GLN A 442 46.30 12.67 -2.39
N LYS A 443 45.90 11.52 -2.94
CA LYS A 443 46.82 10.39 -3.20
C LYS A 443 47.71 10.64 -4.42
N SER A 444 47.14 11.06 -5.55
CA SER A 444 47.88 11.29 -6.79
C SER A 444 48.69 12.57 -6.76
N GLY A 445 48.28 13.59 -6.00
CA GLY A 445 49.07 14.79 -5.79
C GLY A 445 50.41 14.54 -5.09
N LYS A 446 50.52 13.50 -4.23
CA LYS A 446 51.79 13.05 -3.67
C LYS A 446 52.69 12.37 -4.71
N VAL A 447 52.09 11.69 -5.69
CA VAL A 447 52.84 11.00 -6.76
C VAL A 447 53.28 11.99 -7.85
N LEU A 448 52.45 12.97 -8.16
CA LEU A 448 52.73 13.97 -9.20
C LEU A 448 53.71 15.04 -8.74
N ARG A 449 53.80 15.36 -7.44
CA ARG A 449 54.81 16.31 -6.89
C ARG A 449 56.27 15.75 -6.89
N VAL A 450 56.43 14.44 -6.98
CA VAL A 450 57.78 13.81 -7.04
C VAL A 450 58.39 13.95 -8.44
N ALA A 451 57.64 14.28 -9.48
CA ALA A 451 58.14 14.41 -10.85
C ALA A 451 58.46 15.86 -11.29
N GLY A 452 58.15 16.87 -10.45
CA GLY A 452 58.26 18.30 -10.82
C GLY A 452 59.22 19.18 -10.00
N ASP A 453 59.73 18.70 -8.90
CA ASP A 453 60.73 19.48 -8.10
C ASP A 453 62.15 19.01 -8.42
N ARG A 454 62.72 19.58 -9.46
CA ARG A 454 64.18 19.79 -9.54
C ARG A 454 64.46 21.30 -9.43
N PRO A 455 65.44 21.66 -8.58
CA PRO A 455 65.78 23.05 -8.32
C PRO A 455 66.38 23.74 -9.54
#